data_2fe3b34e0312b6ab1b002e7c6193469d
#
_entry.id   2fe3b34e0312b6ab1b002e7c6193469d
#
_cell.length_a   1.000
_cell.length_b   1.000
_cell.length_c   1.000
_cell.angle_alpha   90.00
_cell.angle_beta   90.00
_cell.angle_gamma   90.00
#
_symmetry.space_group_name_H-M   'P 1'
#
loop_
_entity.id
_entity.type
_entity.pdbx_description
1 polymer ?
#
loop_
_entity_poly.entity_id
_entity_poly.type
_entity_poly.pdbx_seq_one_letter_code
_entity_poly.pdbx_strand_id
1 'polypeptide(L)'
;MEILINDVPISFELENEATAGEVMDGLSRWLTSNGHTVNGVLLNGDLVHEDSQWRSTDITKIERLEIRAASIHQLEIDQLETIINYTDLLRRVAREGTLQQVSSVLDELPHISQAVQRLVPDLSGLLAESAAAAADDSFSDDSRERLSKRAAEVTHVLRQRQRELLEPEHELRSTVAALQQILPSFEEIPTQLQSGHEREALELVARFAELTRRLLRVLPVASAARPELANIEVEDQPFAESVAALNRLFLELENAFQNNDMVLIGDVMEYELLPKLTTLTAAITSTLDAPA
;
A
#
# COMPACT_ATOMS: atom_id res chain seq x y z
N MET A 1 -36.23 14.88 -4.52
CA MET A 1 -35.33 14.04 -3.71
C MET A 1 -34.21 14.91 -3.18
N GLU A 2 -34.00 14.93 -1.87
CA GLU A 2 -32.85 15.56 -1.22
C GLU A 2 -31.72 14.54 -1.09
N ILE A 3 -30.47 14.92 -1.42
CA ILE A 3 -29.30 14.05 -1.29
C ILE A 3 -28.34 14.68 -0.30
N LEU A 4 -27.94 13.88 0.72
CA LEU A 4 -26.96 14.30 1.71
C LEU A 4 -25.75 13.36 1.71
N ILE A 5 -24.57 13.94 1.90
CA ILE A 5 -23.35 13.19 2.17
C ILE A 5 -22.83 13.67 3.52
N ASN A 6 -22.74 12.75 4.49
CA ASN A 6 -22.34 13.05 5.88
C ASN A 6 -23.12 14.24 6.45
N ASP A 7 -24.45 14.19 6.35
CA ASP A 7 -25.41 15.20 6.80
C ASP A 7 -25.33 16.57 6.07
N VAL A 8 -24.49 16.69 5.05
CA VAL A 8 -24.39 17.91 4.23
C VAL A 8 -25.17 17.74 2.93
N PRO A 9 -26.17 18.60 2.65
CA PRO A 9 -26.92 18.54 1.40
C PRO A 9 -26.00 18.88 0.22
N ILE A 10 -26.12 18.09 -0.85
CA ILE A 10 -25.40 18.30 -2.10
C ILE A 10 -26.35 18.58 -3.25
N SER A 11 -25.91 19.36 -4.21
CA SER A 11 -26.59 19.53 -5.50
C SER A 11 -26.07 18.46 -6.45
N PHE A 12 -26.90 17.49 -6.79
CA PHE A 12 -26.61 16.48 -7.78
C PHE A 12 -27.68 16.58 -8.89
N GLU A 13 -27.23 16.83 -10.11
CA GLU A 13 -28.11 16.92 -11.26
C GLU A 13 -28.43 15.50 -11.75
N LEU A 14 -29.72 15.14 -11.69
CA LEU A 14 -30.22 13.88 -12.23
C LEU A 14 -30.43 14.05 -13.74
N GLU A 15 -29.75 13.26 -14.55
CA GLU A 15 -29.89 13.32 -16.01
C GLU A 15 -30.97 12.35 -16.51
N ASN A 16 -30.80 11.05 -16.26
CA ASN A 16 -31.70 10.00 -16.73
C ASN A 16 -31.90 8.89 -15.69
N GLU A 17 -31.45 9.10 -14.48
CA GLU A 17 -31.58 8.10 -13.40
C GLU A 17 -33.06 7.90 -13.05
N ALA A 18 -33.53 6.68 -13.10
CA ALA A 18 -34.89 6.30 -12.77
C ALA A 18 -34.97 5.57 -11.43
N THR A 19 -33.86 5.04 -10.91
CA THR A 19 -33.82 4.23 -9.71
C THR A 19 -32.76 4.72 -8.71
N ALA A 20 -32.98 4.39 -7.43
CA ALA A 20 -31.99 4.67 -6.36
C ALA A 20 -30.60 4.08 -6.68
N GLY A 21 -30.56 2.91 -7.32
CA GLY A 21 -29.32 2.25 -7.69
C GLY A 21 -28.49 3.05 -8.69
N GLU A 22 -29.14 3.60 -9.73
CA GLU A 22 -28.47 4.42 -10.75
C GLU A 22 -27.89 5.71 -10.14
N VAL A 23 -28.62 6.37 -9.27
CA VAL A 23 -28.14 7.52 -8.52
C VAL A 23 -26.94 7.15 -7.65
N MET A 24 -27.01 6.03 -6.93
CA MET A 24 -25.90 5.55 -6.11
C MET A 24 -24.66 5.19 -6.92
N ASP A 25 -24.82 4.63 -8.12
CA ASP A 25 -23.68 4.31 -9.00
C ASP A 25 -22.95 5.58 -9.46
N GLY A 26 -23.70 6.65 -9.74
CA GLY A 26 -23.15 7.98 -10.05
C GLY A 26 -22.39 8.57 -8.86
N LEU A 27 -23.03 8.59 -7.69
CA LEU A 27 -22.46 9.14 -6.46
C LEU A 27 -21.25 8.32 -5.97
N SER A 28 -21.30 6.99 -6.06
CA SER A 28 -20.19 6.13 -5.68
C SER A 28 -18.95 6.36 -6.55
N ARG A 29 -19.13 6.53 -7.87
CA ARG A 29 -18.04 6.88 -8.78
C ARG A 29 -17.44 8.25 -8.44
N TRP A 30 -18.29 9.23 -8.18
CA TRP A 30 -17.84 10.56 -7.79
C TRP A 30 -17.08 10.54 -6.45
N LEU A 31 -17.62 9.84 -5.44
CA LEU A 31 -16.95 9.68 -4.15
C LEU A 31 -15.58 9.01 -4.30
N THR A 32 -15.50 7.92 -5.07
CA THR A 32 -14.25 7.20 -5.30
C THR A 32 -13.21 8.08 -6.02
N SER A 33 -13.64 8.88 -7.01
CA SER A 33 -12.75 9.84 -7.70
C SER A 33 -12.21 10.91 -6.76
N ASN A 34 -12.91 11.18 -5.64
CA ASN A 34 -12.50 12.14 -4.62
C ASN A 34 -11.91 11.46 -3.36
N GLY A 35 -11.45 10.21 -3.47
CA GLY A 35 -10.78 9.51 -2.38
C GLY A 35 -11.70 9.07 -1.23
N HIS A 36 -13.01 8.94 -1.49
CA HIS A 36 -13.99 8.51 -0.51
C HIS A 36 -14.69 7.22 -0.95
N THR A 37 -15.25 6.49 -0.01
CA THR A 37 -16.08 5.32 -0.27
C THR A 37 -17.36 5.39 0.53
N VAL A 38 -18.41 4.75 0.03
CA VAL A 38 -19.70 4.63 0.74
C VAL A 38 -19.53 3.65 1.89
N ASN A 39 -19.88 4.09 3.11
CA ASN A 39 -19.85 3.31 4.34
C ASN A 39 -21.26 3.02 4.90
N GLY A 40 -22.29 3.65 4.37
CA GLY A 40 -23.68 3.41 4.73
C GLY A 40 -24.61 4.25 3.89
N VAL A 41 -25.84 3.76 3.71
CA VAL A 41 -26.90 4.43 2.96
C VAL A 41 -28.18 4.41 3.79
N LEU A 42 -28.85 5.57 3.92
CA LEU A 42 -30.19 5.66 4.47
C LEU A 42 -31.15 6.16 3.38
N LEU A 43 -32.27 5.48 3.26
CA LEU A 43 -33.35 5.85 2.36
C LEU A 43 -34.56 6.30 3.17
N ASN A 44 -34.96 7.55 3.03
CA ASN A 44 -36.03 8.17 3.82
C ASN A 44 -35.86 8.02 5.36
N GLY A 45 -34.60 7.94 5.84
CA GLY A 45 -34.24 7.76 7.24
C GLY A 45 -34.00 6.32 7.69
N ASP A 46 -34.32 5.32 6.85
CA ASP A 46 -34.10 3.91 7.16
C ASP A 46 -32.76 3.44 6.61
N LEU A 47 -31.91 2.81 7.46
CA LEU A 47 -30.66 2.22 7.06
C LEU A 47 -30.91 1.02 6.11
N VAL A 48 -30.31 1.04 4.93
CA VAL A 48 -30.46 -0.02 3.95
C VAL A 48 -29.19 -0.85 3.84
N HIS A 49 -29.34 -2.16 3.58
CA HIS A 49 -28.23 -3.10 3.40
C HIS A 49 -28.00 -3.41 1.92
N GLU A 50 -26.78 -3.81 1.56
CA GLU A 50 -26.41 -4.08 0.15
C GLU A 50 -27.32 -5.11 -0.53
N ASP A 51 -27.80 -6.12 0.19
CA ASP A 51 -28.65 -7.21 -0.32
C ASP A 51 -30.13 -6.82 -0.47
N SER A 52 -30.50 -5.59 -0.18
CA SER A 52 -31.90 -5.17 -0.21
C SER A 52 -32.33 -4.68 -1.59
N GLN A 53 -33.61 -4.87 -1.93
CA GLN A 53 -34.20 -4.46 -3.21
C GLN A 53 -34.34 -2.92 -3.36
N TRP A 54 -33.83 -2.14 -2.39
CA TRP A 54 -33.93 -0.69 -2.39
C TRP A 54 -33.31 -0.03 -3.63
N ARG A 55 -32.28 -0.66 -4.23
CA ARG A 55 -31.63 -0.14 -5.44
C ARG A 55 -32.58 -0.02 -6.63
N SER A 56 -33.67 -0.84 -6.66
CA SER A 56 -34.73 -0.78 -7.67
C SER A 56 -35.85 0.19 -7.34
N THR A 57 -35.77 0.91 -6.22
CA THR A 57 -36.77 1.92 -5.84
C THR A 57 -36.77 3.08 -6.81
N ASP A 58 -37.93 3.41 -7.33
CA ASP A 58 -38.15 4.56 -8.21
C ASP A 58 -37.80 5.86 -7.47
N ILE A 59 -37.03 6.75 -8.09
CA ILE A 59 -36.56 8.00 -7.48
C ILE A 59 -37.72 8.93 -7.06
N THR A 60 -38.89 8.81 -7.68
CA THR A 60 -40.08 9.61 -7.33
C THR A 60 -40.65 9.26 -5.96
N LYS A 61 -40.31 8.07 -5.43
CA LYS A 61 -40.70 7.60 -4.10
C LYS A 61 -39.70 7.93 -3.02
N ILE A 62 -38.55 8.54 -3.38
CA ILE A 62 -37.47 8.88 -2.49
C ILE A 62 -37.56 10.36 -2.14
N GLU A 63 -37.86 10.66 -0.90
CA GLU A 63 -37.82 12.03 -0.40
C GLU A 63 -36.37 12.44 -0.07
N ARG A 64 -35.62 11.51 0.61
CA ARG A 64 -34.29 11.78 1.10
C ARG A 64 -33.37 10.56 0.95
N LEU A 65 -32.21 10.78 0.35
CA LEU A 65 -31.12 9.82 0.25
C LEU A 65 -29.91 10.33 1.03
N GLU A 66 -29.53 9.64 2.10
CA GLU A 66 -28.37 9.99 2.91
C GLU A 66 -27.27 8.98 2.71
N ILE A 67 -26.08 9.47 2.41
CA ILE A 67 -24.89 8.66 2.19
C ILE A 67 -23.89 8.98 3.29
N ARG A 68 -23.46 7.95 4.00
CA ARG A 68 -22.30 8.02 4.88
C ARG A 68 -21.08 7.66 4.05
N ALA A 69 -20.20 8.62 3.87
CA ALA A 69 -18.95 8.45 3.14
C ALA A 69 -17.76 8.53 4.10
N ALA A 70 -16.77 7.67 3.88
CA ALA A 70 -15.52 7.67 4.63
C ALA A 70 -14.34 7.90 3.68
N SER A 71 -13.30 8.55 4.16
CA SER A 71 -12.05 8.65 3.42
C SER A 71 -11.43 7.26 3.27
N ILE A 72 -11.11 6.87 2.04
CA ILE A 72 -10.41 5.61 1.75
C ILE A 72 -9.09 5.57 2.50
N HIS A 73 -8.37 6.69 2.50
CA HIS A 73 -7.10 6.84 3.21
C HIS A 73 -7.24 6.62 4.73
N GLN A 74 -8.26 7.22 5.36
CA GLN A 74 -8.50 7.04 6.80
C GLN A 74 -8.88 5.59 7.13
N LEU A 75 -9.73 4.96 6.31
CA LEU A 75 -10.09 3.55 6.50
C LEU A 75 -8.88 2.62 6.38
N GLU A 76 -7.94 2.92 5.47
CA GLU A 76 -6.70 2.15 5.33
C GLU A 76 -5.83 2.28 6.60
N ILE A 77 -5.70 3.49 7.15
CA ILE A 77 -4.99 3.72 8.41
C ILE A 77 -5.63 2.94 9.56
N ASP A 78 -6.96 3.03 9.72
CA ASP A 78 -7.68 2.35 10.80
C ASP A 78 -7.58 0.81 10.70
N GLN A 79 -7.62 0.28 9.48
CA GLN A 79 -7.40 -1.15 9.22
C GLN A 79 -5.97 -1.57 9.56
N LEU A 80 -4.97 -0.79 9.17
CA LEU A 80 -3.56 -1.06 9.53
C LEU A 80 -3.37 -1.05 11.04
N GLU A 81 -3.95 -0.09 11.75
CA GLU A 81 -3.89 -0.03 13.22
C GLU A 81 -4.50 -1.26 13.85
N THR A 82 -5.64 -1.72 13.36
CA THR A 82 -6.30 -2.94 13.85
C THR A 82 -5.40 -4.16 13.67
N ILE A 83 -4.76 -4.31 12.50
CA ILE A 83 -3.86 -5.44 12.23
C ILE A 83 -2.56 -5.34 13.06
N ILE A 84 -2.02 -4.13 13.25
CA ILE A 84 -0.86 -3.89 14.12
C ILE A 84 -1.17 -4.33 15.56
N ASN A 85 -2.33 -3.92 16.09
CA ASN A 85 -2.76 -4.32 17.43
C ASN A 85 -2.92 -5.84 17.56
N TYR A 86 -3.46 -6.50 16.53
CA TYR A 86 -3.55 -7.96 16.49
C TYR A 86 -2.16 -8.62 16.49
N THR A 87 -1.25 -8.18 15.63
CA THR A 87 0.10 -8.76 15.54
C THR A 87 0.93 -8.50 16.80
N ASP A 88 0.76 -7.37 17.47
CA ASP A 88 1.36 -7.09 18.76
C ASP A 88 0.77 -7.99 19.87
N LEU A 89 -0.55 -8.26 19.84
CA LEU A 89 -1.19 -9.22 20.73
C LEU A 89 -0.64 -10.63 20.49
N LEU A 90 -0.58 -11.08 19.24
CA LEU A 90 -0.04 -12.39 18.85
C LEU A 90 1.40 -12.55 19.35
N ARG A 91 2.24 -11.53 19.16
CA ARG A 91 3.62 -11.52 19.67
C ARG A 91 3.69 -11.68 21.18
N ARG A 92 2.82 -10.99 21.92
CA ARG A 92 2.76 -11.06 23.38
C ARG A 92 2.33 -12.43 23.88
N VAL A 93 1.22 -12.95 23.34
CA VAL A 93 0.72 -14.28 23.76
C VAL A 93 1.64 -15.40 23.32
N ALA A 94 2.36 -15.27 22.21
CA ALA A 94 3.38 -16.24 21.80
C ALA A 94 4.51 -16.33 22.83
N ARG A 95 4.92 -15.23 23.44
CA ARG A 95 6.01 -15.20 24.44
C ARG A 95 5.57 -15.60 25.83
N GLU A 96 4.43 -15.12 26.28
CA GLU A 96 4.04 -15.14 27.70
C GLU A 96 2.70 -15.86 27.96
N GLY A 97 1.95 -16.15 26.89
CA GLY A 97 0.62 -16.73 26.98
C GLY A 97 0.60 -18.24 27.18
N THR A 98 -0.56 -18.73 27.59
CA THR A 98 -0.88 -20.16 27.59
C THR A 98 -1.15 -20.66 26.16
N LEU A 99 -1.07 -21.97 25.94
CA LEU A 99 -1.42 -22.60 24.66
C LEU A 99 -2.85 -22.21 24.20
N GLN A 100 -3.81 -22.21 25.14
CA GLN A 100 -5.18 -21.83 24.86
C GLN A 100 -5.32 -20.36 24.40
N GLN A 101 -4.56 -19.43 25.00
CA GLN A 101 -4.54 -18.04 24.58
C GLN A 101 -3.96 -17.86 23.17
N VAL A 102 -2.88 -18.59 22.87
CA VAL A 102 -2.29 -18.57 21.52
C VAL A 102 -3.27 -19.12 20.50
N SER A 103 -3.91 -20.26 20.78
CA SER A 103 -4.93 -20.85 19.89
C SER A 103 -6.07 -19.88 19.63
N SER A 104 -6.64 -19.26 20.68
CA SER A 104 -7.71 -18.27 20.52
C SER A 104 -7.35 -17.07 19.64
N VAL A 105 -6.10 -16.60 19.73
CA VAL A 105 -5.65 -15.50 18.86
C VAL A 105 -5.43 -15.99 17.43
N LEU A 106 -4.93 -17.21 17.25
CA LEU A 106 -4.73 -17.81 15.92
C LEU A 106 -6.05 -18.12 15.20
N ASP A 107 -7.14 -18.37 15.93
CA ASP A 107 -8.46 -18.60 15.34
C ASP A 107 -8.97 -17.37 14.54
N GLU A 108 -8.53 -16.16 14.89
CA GLU A 108 -8.84 -14.91 14.17
C GLU A 108 -7.94 -14.68 12.93
N LEU A 109 -6.85 -15.44 12.81
CA LEU A 109 -5.85 -15.22 11.77
C LEU A 109 -6.39 -15.29 10.33
N PRO A 110 -7.36 -16.16 9.97
CA PRO A 110 -7.92 -16.17 8.61
C PRO A 110 -8.52 -14.83 8.19
N HIS A 111 -9.26 -14.16 9.10
CA HIS A 111 -9.85 -12.85 8.85
C HIS A 111 -8.79 -11.76 8.72
N ILE A 112 -7.80 -11.78 9.59
CA ILE A 112 -6.65 -10.87 9.55
C ILE A 112 -5.82 -11.06 8.29
N SER A 113 -5.55 -12.32 7.90
CA SER A 113 -4.78 -12.63 6.69
C SER A 113 -5.42 -12.08 5.41
N GLN A 114 -6.74 -12.12 5.32
CA GLN A 114 -7.47 -11.51 4.19
C GLN A 114 -7.27 -10.00 4.12
N ALA A 115 -7.32 -9.32 5.27
CA ALA A 115 -7.08 -7.89 5.35
C ALA A 115 -5.61 -7.54 5.02
N VAL A 116 -4.64 -8.32 5.53
CA VAL A 116 -3.21 -8.17 5.23
C VAL A 116 -2.95 -8.37 3.74
N GLN A 117 -3.53 -9.41 3.11
CA GLN A 117 -3.36 -9.67 1.68
C GLN A 117 -3.82 -8.49 0.81
N ARG A 118 -4.86 -7.78 1.24
CA ARG A 118 -5.37 -6.60 0.53
C ARG A 118 -4.49 -5.37 0.73
N LEU A 119 -4.03 -5.12 1.96
CA LEU A 119 -3.29 -3.92 2.33
C LEU A 119 -1.79 -4.03 2.05
N VAL A 120 -1.22 -5.21 2.28
CA VAL A 120 0.22 -5.50 2.13
C VAL A 120 0.39 -6.93 1.60
N PRO A 121 0.15 -7.16 0.29
CA PRO A 121 0.18 -8.50 -0.32
C PRO A 121 1.45 -9.31 -0.04
N ASP A 122 2.59 -8.62 0.04
CA ASP A 122 3.92 -9.21 0.30
C ASP A 122 4.01 -9.92 1.66
N LEU A 123 3.10 -9.62 2.60
CA LEU A 123 3.08 -10.23 3.94
C LEU A 123 2.12 -11.43 4.08
N SER A 124 1.29 -11.71 3.07
CA SER A 124 0.23 -12.72 3.19
C SER A 124 0.75 -14.13 3.49
N GLY A 125 1.91 -14.52 2.95
CA GLY A 125 2.55 -15.81 3.20
C GLY A 125 3.15 -15.94 4.59
N LEU A 126 3.72 -14.87 5.14
CA LEU A 126 4.44 -14.87 6.42
C LEU A 126 3.53 -15.22 7.62
N LEU A 127 2.28 -14.76 7.61
CA LEU A 127 1.31 -15.06 8.67
C LEU A 127 0.75 -16.49 8.57
N ALA A 128 0.50 -16.98 7.35
CA ALA A 128 -0.02 -18.33 7.13
C ALA A 128 0.97 -19.42 7.55
N GLU A 129 2.26 -19.25 7.22
CA GLU A 129 3.33 -20.15 7.65
C GLU A 129 3.46 -20.18 9.18
N SER A 130 3.24 -19.05 9.85
CA SER A 130 3.32 -18.93 11.30
C SER A 130 2.19 -19.67 12.00
N ALA A 131 0.98 -19.68 11.41
CA ALA A 131 -0.17 -20.42 11.94
C ALA A 131 0.03 -21.93 11.83
N ALA A 132 0.57 -22.42 10.71
CA ALA A 132 0.85 -23.82 10.51
C ALA A 132 1.90 -24.36 11.52
N ALA A 133 2.91 -23.54 11.83
CA ALA A 133 3.93 -23.90 12.83
C ALA A 133 3.41 -23.90 14.28
N ALA A 134 2.33 -23.17 14.56
CA ALA A 134 1.73 -23.10 15.91
C ALA A 134 0.62 -24.16 16.13
N ALA A 135 0.12 -24.79 15.06
CA ALA A 135 -0.91 -25.82 15.13
C ALA A 135 -0.39 -27.21 15.57
N ASP A 136 0.93 -27.38 15.72
CA ASP A 136 1.52 -28.61 16.19
C ASP A 136 1.32 -28.74 17.71
N ASP A 137 0.83 -29.90 18.19
CA ASP A 137 0.42 -30.18 19.59
C ASP A 137 1.54 -29.97 20.64
N SER A 138 2.77 -29.77 20.19
CA SER A 138 3.92 -29.46 21.05
C SER A 138 4.40 -27.99 20.84
N PHE A 139 3.63 -27.02 21.28
CA PHE A 139 4.01 -25.62 21.23
C PHE A 139 5.27 -25.34 22.09
N SER A 140 6.42 -25.72 21.53
CA SER A 140 7.74 -25.65 22.17
C SER A 140 8.22 -24.19 22.29
N ASP A 141 9.22 -23.95 23.13
CA ASP A 141 9.84 -22.62 23.28
C ASP A 141 10.41 -22.11 21.95
N ASP A 142 10.95 -22.98 21.11
CA ASP A 142 11.43 -22.65 19.77
C ASP A 142 10.27 -22.22 18.82
N SER A 143 9.12 -22.90 18.89
CA SER A 143 7.92 -22.51 18.13
C SER A 143 7.38 -21.16 18.60
N ARG A 144 7.42 -20.86 19.89
CA ARG A 144 7.05 -19.59 20.51
C ARG A 144 7.94 -18.45 20.02
N GLU A 145 9.25 -18.67 20.02
CA GLU A 145 10.21 -17.68 19.56
C GLU A 145 10.06 -17.38 18.07
N ARG A 146 9.91 -18.41 17.24
CA ARG A 146 9.64 -18.25 15.79
C ARG A 146 8.36 -17.46 15.54
N LEU A 147 7.25 -17.80 16.18
CA LEU A 147 5.98 -17.08 16.04
C LEU A 147 6.12 -15.62 16.48
N SER A 148 6.74 -15.38 17.65
CA SER A 148 7.00 -14.02 18.16
C SER A 148 7.87 -13.20 17.22
N LYS A 149 8.91 -13.78 16.64
CA LYS A 149 9.79 -13.12 15.67
C LYS A 149 9.05 -12.76 14.39
N ARG A 150 8.27 -13.71 13.84
CA ARG A 150 7.45 -13.46 12.64
C ARG A 150 6.40 -12.38 12.86
N ALA A 151 5.69 -12.42 13.99
CA ALA A 151 4.74 -11.37 14.34
C ALA A 151 5.42 -9.99 14.43
N ALA A 152 6.64 -9.92 14.99
CA ALA A 152 7.41 -8.67 15.05
C ALA A 152 7.82 -8.15 13.66
N GLU A 153 8.25 -9.03 12.76
CA GLU A 153 8.58 -8.70 11.36
C GLU A 153 7.38 -8.11 10.63
N VAL A 154 6.22 -8.77 10.74
CA VAL A 154 4.96 -8.29 10.16
C VAL A 154 4.56 -6.94 10.75
N THR A 155 4.59 -6.79 12.09
CA THR A 155 4.30 -5.53 12.78
C THR A 155 5.20 -4.39 12.26
N HIS A 156 6.48 -4.67 12.06
CA HIS A 156 7.44 -3.67 11.57
C HIS A 156 7.04 -3.13 10.19
N VAL A 157 6.70 -4.01 9.26
CA VAL A 157 6.29 -3.63 7.90
C VAL A 157 4.95 -2.88 7.91
N LEU A 158 3.97 -3.34 8.72
CA LEU A 158 2.68 -2.66 8.85
C LEU A 158 2.83 -1.25 9.43
N ARG A 159 3.67 -1.06 10.45
CA ARG A 159 3.97 0.27 11.01
C ARG A 159 4.68 1.17 10.01
N GLN A 160 5.55 0.61 9.18
CA GLN A 160 6.16 1.36 8.09
C GLN A 160 5.08 1.83 7.11
N ARG A 161 4.18 0.92 6.69
CA ARG A 161 3.06 1.27 5.80
C ARG A 161 2.15 2.35 6.41
N GLN A 162 1.85 2.25 7.70
CA GLN A 162 1.06 3.24 8.41
C GLN A 162 1.73 4.63 8.42
N ARG A 163 3.06 4.70 8.66
CA ARG A 163 3.79 5.97 8.56
C ARG A 163 3.77 6.55 7.15
N GLU A 164 3.90 5.72 6.11
CA GLU A 164 3.79 6.16 4.72
C GLU A 164 2.46 6.87 4.41
N LEU A 165 1.39 6.47 5.09
CA LEU A 165 0.08 7.11 4.98
C LEU A 165 -0.05 8.34 5.88
N LEU A 166 0.46 8.30 7.11
CA LEU A 166 0.33 9.40 8.07
C LEU A 166 1.26 10.58 7.76
N GLU A 167 2.48 10.32 7.30
CA GLU A 167 3.53 11.30 7.09
C GLU A 167 4.18 11.14 5.70
N PRO A 168 3.38 11.20 4.60
CA PRO A 168 3.84 10.81 3.27
C PRO A 168 5.02 11.65 2.74
N GLU A 169 5.05 12.95 3.01
CA GLU A 169 6.17 13.81 2.59
C GLU A 169 7.46 13.47 3.32
N HIS A 170 7.39 13.22 4.62
CA HIS A 170 8.53 12.81 5.43
C HIS A 170 9.10 11.47 4.96
N GLU A 171 8.22 10.49 4.73
CA GLU A 171 8.59 9.16 4.27
C GLU A 171 9.12 9.18 2.82
N LEU A 172 8.57 10.05 1.96
CA LEU A 172 9.09 10.29 0.61
C LEU A 172 10.51 10.86 0.68
N ARG A 173 10.74 11.90 1.47
CA ARG A 173 12.05 12.53 1.65
C ARG A 173 13.07 11.52 2.18
N SER A 174 12.70 10.74 3.19
CA SER A 174 13.55 9.67 3.75
C SER A 174 13.91 8.60 2.72
N THR A 175 12.93 8.20 1.89
CA THR A 175 13.13 7.19 0.84
C THR A 175 14.06 7.70 -0.26
N VAL A 176 13.85 8.93 -0.72
CA VAL A 176 14.71 9.59 -1.72
C VAL A 176 16.13 9.73 -1.20
N ALA A 177 16.32 10.18 0.02
CA ALA A 177 17.65 10.30 0.63
C ALA A 177 18.37 8.94 0.73
N ALA A 178 17.64 7.87 1.11
CA ALA A 178 18.19 6.52 1.15
C ALA A 178 18.58 6.00 -0.24
N LEU A 179 17.77 6.28 -1.28
CA LEU A 179 18.11 5.96 -2.66
C LEU A 179 19.37 6.70 -3.10
N GLN A 180 19.43 8.02 -2.91
CA GLN A 180 20.59 8.82 -3.28
C GLN A 180 21.88 8.35 -2.60
N GLN A 181 21.78 7.82 -1.38
CA GLN A 181 22.92 7.28 -0.65
C GLN A 181 23.45 5.99 -1.25
N ILE A 182 22.58 5.12 -1.80
CA ILE A 182 23.01 3.83 -2.35
C ILE A 182 23.33 3.87 -3.84
N LEU A 183 22.78 4.83 -4.59
CA LEU A 183 22.98 4.92 -6.05
C LEU A 183 24.46 4.86 -6.47
N PRO A 184 25.43 5.55 -5.83
CA PRO A 184 26.83 5.48 -6.20
C PRO A 184 27.42 4.06 -6.12
N SER A 185 26.91 3.21 -5.23
CA SER A 185 27.41 1.83 -5.07
C SER A 185 27.01 0.91 -6.23
N PHE A 186 26.09 1.35 -7.10
CA PHE A 186 25.67 0.56 -8.26
C PHE A 186 26.75 0.43 -9.32
N GLU A 187 27.66 1.40 -9.45
CA GLU A 187 28.80 1.37 -10.35
C GLU A 187 29.74 0.19 -10.03
N GLU A 188 29.71 -0.30 -8.78
CA GLU A 188 30.56 -1.40 -8.33
C GLU A 188 29.93 -2.80 -8.57
N ILE A 189 28.62 -2.90 -8.84
CA ILE A 189 27.91 -4.18 -8.98
C ILE A 189 28.52 -5.08 -10.06
N PRO A 190 28.81 -4.61 -11.30
CA PRO A 190 29.39 -5.46 -12.32
C PRO A 190 30.75 -6.06 -11.87
N THR A 191 31.56 -5.26 -11.20
CA THR A 191 32.85 -5.69 -10.66
C THR A 191 32.69 -6.69 -9.52
N GLN A 192 31.73 -6.48 -8.62
CA GLN A 192 31.43 -7.40 -7.51
C GLN A 192 30.95 -8.77 -8.03
N LEU A 193 30.05 -8.78 -9.01
CA LEU A 193 29.57 -10.02 -9.64
C LEU A 193 30.70 -10.81 -10.33
N GLN A 194 31.63 -10.12 -10.97
CA GLN A 194 32.79 -10.76 -11.67
C GLN A 194 33.89 -11.23 -10.71
N SER A 195 33.99 -10.63 -9.53
CA SER A 195 35.08 -10.91 -8.55
C SER A 195 34.68 -11.91 -7.45
N GLY A 196 33.48 -12.52 -7.53
CA GLY A 196 33.00 -13.52 -6.57
C GLY A 196 32.36 -12.93 -5.31
N HIS A 197 32.00 -11.62 -5.33
CA HIS A 197 31.26 -10.95 -4.27
C HIS A 197 29.76 -10.86 -4.60
N GLU A 198 29.21 -11.95 -5.16
CA GLU A 198 27.83 -12.01 -5.65
C GLU A 198 26.81 -11.74 -4.53
N ARG A 199 27.10 -12.14 -3.29
CA ARG A 199 26.18 -11.93 -2.16
C ARG A 199 26.01 -10.45 -1.84
N GLU A 200 27.10 -9.70 -1.79
CA GLU A 200 27.10 -8.27 -1.52
C GLU A 200 26.38 -7.50 -2.63
N ALA A 201 26.59 -7.87 -3.87
CA ALA A 201 25.90 -7.31 -5.03
C ALA A 201 24.38 -7.59 -4.96
N LEU A 202 23.97 -8.82 -4.65
CA LEU A 202 22.56 -9.20 -4.51
C LEU A 202 21.87 -8.50 -3.34
N GLU A 203 22.56 -8.32 -2.20
CA GLU A 203 22.04 -7.57 -1.05
C GLU A 203 21.80 -6.08 -1.42
N LEU A 204 22.69 -5.48 -2.18
CA LEU A 204 22.55 -4.11 -2.69
C LEU A 204 21.36 -3.99 -3.64
N VAL A 205 21.22 -4.92 -4.58
CA VAL A 205 20.08 -4.97 -5.52
C VAL A 205 18.77 -5.15 -4.77
N ALA A 206 18.71 -6.04 -3.80
CA ALA A 206 17.51 -6.28 -2.98
C ALA A 206 17.11 -5.01 -2.20
N ARG A 207 18.07 -4.32 -1.58
CA ARG A 207 17.83 -3.05 -0.88
C ARG A 207 17.34 -1.96 -1.82
N PHE A 208 17.90 -1.88 -2.98
CA PHE A 208 17.48 -0.95 -4.02
C PHE A 208 16.04 -1.22 -4.47
N ALA A 209 15.72 -2.46 -4.82
CA ALA A 209 14.38 -2.85 -5.23
C ALA A 209 13.32 -2.49 -4.16
N GLU A 210 13.66 -2.69 -2.86
CA GLU A 210 12.79 -2.31 -1.76
C GLU A 210 12.58 -0.79 -1.66
N LEU A 211 13.65 -0.01 -1.74
CA LEU A 211 13.56 1.45 -1.70
C LEU A 211 12.79 2.03 -2.89
N THR A 212 12.98 1.45 -4.07
CA THR A 212 12.25 1.90 -5.27
C THR A 212 10.77 1.52 -5.18
N ARG A 213 10.46 0.31 -4.73
CA ARG A 213 9.06 -0.10 -4.48
C ARG A 213 8.40 0.84 -3.46
N ARG A 214 9.12 1.22 -2.41
CA ARG A 214 8.66 2.19 -1.42
C ARG A 214 8.45 3.58 -2.04
N LEU A 215 9.37 4.06 -2.86
CA LEU A 215 9.23 5.31 -3.60
C LEU A 215 7.95 5.33 -4.42
N LEU A 216 7.74 4.30 -5.24
CA LEU A 216 6.57 4.18 -6.12
C LEU A 216 5.24 4.10 -5.34
N ARG A 217 5.28 3.57 -4.11
CA ARG A 217 4.11 3.45 -3.23
C ARG A 217 3.80 4.75 -2.48
N VAL A 218 4.83 5.43 -1.96
CA VAL A 218 4.67 6.65 -1.14
C VAL A 218 4.35 7.87 -2.00
N LEU A 219 4.91 7.94 -3.19
CA LEU A 219 4.80 9.12 -4.04
C LEU A 219 3.38 9.51 -4.43
N PRO A 220 2.46 8.60 -4.82
CA PRO A 220 1.07 8.96 -5.08
C PRO A 220 0.37 9.55 -3.84
N VAL A 221 0.67 9.01 -2.65
CA VAL A 221 0.10 9.51 -1.38
C VAL A 221 0.63 10.90 -1.06
N ALA A 222 1.93 11.10 -1.21
CA ALA A 222 2.56 12.42 -1.03
C ALA A 222 2.05 13.44 -2.06
N SER A 223 1.82 13.02 -3.31
CA SER A 223 1.28 13.90 -4.37
C SER A 223 -0.17 14.31 -4.11
N ALA A 224 -0.96 13.49 -3.41
CA ALA A 224 -2.29 13.87 -2.99
C ALA A 224 -2.27 14.97 -1.90
N ALA A 225 -1.26 14.94 -1.02
CA ALA A 225 -1.04 15.97 0.00
C ALA A 225 -0.35 17.23 -0.57
N ARG A 226 0.50 17.06 -1.59
CA ARG A 226 1.29 18.12 -2.23
C ARG A 226 1.20 18.00 -3.76
N PRO A 227 0.25 18.69 -4.39
CA PRO A 227 -0.04 18.56 -5.84
C PRO A 227 1.15 18.87 -6.76
N GLU A 228 2.11 19.68 -6.31
CA GLU A 228 3.33 20.00 -7.06
C GLU A 228 4.15 18.75 -7.40
N LEU A 229 4.10 17.72 -6.55
CA LEU A 229 4.76 16.44 -6.78
C LEU A 229 4.17 15.68 -7.97
N ALA A 230 2.87 15.84 -8.25
CA ALA A 230 2.22 15.22 -9.39
C ALA A 230 2.60 15.88 -10.73
N ASN A 231 3.08 17.14 -10.68
CA ASN A 231 3.44 17.93 -11.84
C ASN A 231 4.96 17.97 -12.10
N ILE A 232 5.73 17.10 -11.44
CA ILE A 232 7.17 16.99 -11.69
C ILE A 232 7.40 16.56 -13.14
N GLU A 233 8.25 17.29 -13.83
CA GLU A 233 8.79 16.89 -15.13
C GLU A 233 10.22 16.36 -14.96
N VAL A 234 10.50 15.24 -15.60
CA VAL A 234 11.83 14.61 -15.62
C VAL A 234 12.26 14.50 -17.07
N GLU A 235 13.35 15.18 -17.46
CA GLU A 235 13.85 15.21 -18.82
C GLU A 235 12.77 15.67 -19.85
N ASP A 236 12.04 16.71 -19.53
CA ASP A 236 10.91 17.26 -20.32
C ASP A 236 9.75 16.26 -20.54
N GLN A 237 9.65 15.22 -19.71
CA GLN A 237 8.56 14.24 -19.74
C GLN A 237 7.73 14.31 -18.45
N PRO A 238 6.42 14.08 -18.56
CA PRO A 238 5.56 13.96 -17.38
C PRO A 238 6.05 12.86 -16.44
N PHE A 239 5.95 13.10 -15.15
CA PHE A 239 6.37 12.15 -14.12
C PHE A 239 5.83 10.72 -14.35
N ALA A 240 4.57 10.57 -14.77
CA ALA A 240 3.94 9.28 -15.04
C ALA A 240 4.70 8.46 -16.12
N GLU A 241 5.26 9.12 -17.12
CA GLU A 241 6.06 8.46 -18.17
C GLU A 241 7.41 7.99 -17.63
N SER A 242 8.03 8.78 -16.75
CA SER A 242 9.27 8.39 -16.06
C SER A 242 9.07 7.16 -15.17
N VAL A 243 7.95 7.10 -14.42
CA VAL A 243 7.57 5.93 -13.63
C VAL A 243 7.29 4.71 -14.52
N ALA A 244 6.59 4.88 -15.64
CA ALA A 244 6.34 3.78 -16.58
C ALA A 244 7.63 3.27 -17.22
N ALA A 245 8.61 4.14 -17.51
CA ALA A 245 9.93 3.76 -18.00
C ALA A 245 10.71 2.96 -16.95
N LEU A 246 10.70 3.39 -15.68
CA LEU A 246 11.33 2.64 -14.59
C LEU A 246 10.72 1.25 -14.42
N ASN A 247 9.39 1.12 -14.45
CA ASN A 247 8.73 -0.18 -14.35
C ASN A 247 9.15 -1.13 -15.49
N ARG A 248 9.35 -0.64 -16.71
CA ARG A 248 9.85 -1.46 -17.83
C ARG A 248 11.27 -1.95 -17.56
N LEU A 249 12.16 -1.08 -17.07
CA LEU A 249 13.54 -1.45 -16.72
C LEU A 249 13.59 -2.46 -15.57
N PHE A 250 12.68 -2.39 -14.60
CA PHE A 250 12.59 -3.42 -13.57
C PHE A 250 12.19 -4.79 -14.11
N LEU A 251 11.23 -4.85 -15.04
CA LEU A 251 10.87 -6.10 -15.70
C LEU A 251 12.02 -6.67 -16.53
N GLU A 252 12.79 -5.82 -17.19
CA GLU A 252 13.99 -6.23 -17.93
C GLU A 252 15.07 -6.76 -17.00
N LEU A 253 15.30 -6.08 -15.87
CA LEU A 253 16.24 -6.50 -14.85
C LEU A 253 15.81 -7.85 -14.22
N GLU A 254 14.54 -8.04 -13.92
CA GLU A 254 13.98 -9.30 -13.41
C GLU A 254 14.24 -10.45 -14.40
N ASN A 255 13.96 -10.23 -15.68
CA ASN A 255 14.24 -11.21 -16.73
C ASN A 255 15.74 -11.54 -16.85
N ALA A 256 16.61 -10.53 -16.76
CA ALA A 256 18.06 -10.72 -16.78
C ALA A 256 18.54 -11.57 -15.58
N PHE A 257 18.00 -11.33 -14.37
CA PHE A 257 18.29 -12.16 -13.19
C PHE A 257 17.81 -13.60 -13.36
N GLN A 258 16.59 -13.82 -13.88
CA GLN A 258 16.05 -15.17 -14.12
C GLN A 258 16.91 -15.96 -15.12
N ASN A 259 17.51 -15.28 -16.09
CA ASN A 259 18.38 -15.87 -17.11
C ASN A 259 19.87 -15.91 -16.72
N ASN A 260 20.23 -15.42 -15.52
CA ASN A 260 21.61 -15.24 -15.08
C ASN A 260 22.48 -14.42 -16.09
N ASP A 261 21.89 -13.45 -16.78
CA ASP A 261 22.58 -12.59 -17.71
C ASP A 261 23.25 -11.41 -16.98
N MET A 262 24.43 -11.66 -16.43
CA MET A 262 25.20 -10.70 -15.64
C MET A 262 25.62 -9.46 -16.44
N VAL A 263 25.78 -9.58 -17.76
CA VAL A 263 26.11 -8.45 -18.62
C VAL A 263 24.94 -7.52 -18.76
N LEU A 264 23.76 -8.07 -19.09
CA LEU A 264 22.53 -7.28 -19.20
C LEU A 264 22.15 -6.63 -17.85
N ILE A 265 22.32 -7.35 -16.72
CA ILE A 265 22.12 -6.78 -15.38
C ILE A 265 22.99 -5.53 -15.19
N GLY A 266 24.29 -5.64 -15.50
CA GLY A 266 25.21 -4.51 -15.39
C GLY A 266 24.83 -3.34 -16.29
N ASP A 267 24.54 -3.61 -17.56
CA ASP A 267 24.18 -2.59 -18.54
C ASP A 267 22.90 -1.84 -18.17
N VAL A 268 21.83 -2.56 -17.82
CA VAL A 268 20.55 -1.95 -17.40
C VAL A 268 20.73 -1.11 -16.14
N MET A 269 21.51 -1.59 -15.17
CA MET A 269 21.72 -0.86 -13.92
C MET A 269 22.56 0.40 -14.13
N GLU A 270 23.70 0.29 -14.82
CA GLU A 270 24.67 1.39 -14.97
C GLU A 270 24.19 2.46 -15.96
N TYR A 271 23.69 2.03 -17.13
CA TYR A 271 23.41 2.96 -18.22
C TYR A 271 21.96 3.44 -18.30
N GLU A 272 21.02 2.73 -17.69
CA GLU A 272 19.61 3.07 -17.78
C GLU A 272 18.98 3.43 -16.45
N LEU A 273 19.08 2.57 -15.42
CA LEU A 273 18.42 2.80 -14.12
C LEU A 273 19.07 3.91 -13.32
N LEU A 274 20.41 3.89 -13.21
CA LEU A 274 21.15 4.87 -12.40
C LEU A 274 20.92 6.32 -12.85
N PRO A 275 21.05 6.67 -14.16
CA PRO A 275 20.79 8.03 -14.63
C PRO A 275 19.35 8.47 -14.37
N LYS A 276 18.36 7.62 -14.70
CA LYS A 276 16.93 7.95 -14.53
C LYS A 276 16.56 8.18 -13.08
N LEU A 277 17.04 7.34 -12.17
CA LEU A 277 16.78 7.50 -10.75
C LEU A 277 17.50 8.69 -10.14
N THR A 278 18.71 8.98 -10.59
CA THR A 278 19.43 10.18 -10.14
C THR A 278 18.65 11.44 -10.53
N THR A 279 18.18 11.53 -11.75
CA THR A 279 17.39 12.69 -12.23
C THR A 279 16.04 12.76 -11.50
N LEU A 280 15.34 11.63 -11.35
CA LEU A 280 14.05 11.57 -10.66
C LEU A 280 14.17 11.97 -9.20
N THR A 281 15.13 11.39 -8.47
CA THR A 281 15.31 11.71 -7.04
C THR A 281 15.73 13.16 -6.81
N ALA A 282 16.53 13.73 -7.71
CA ALA A 282 16.88 15.15 -7.67
C ALA A 282 15.65 16.05 -7.91
N ALA A 283 14.80 15.73 -8.88
CA ALA A 283 13.58 16.47 -9.17
C ALA A 283 12.60 16.43 -7.99
N ILE A 284 12.39 15.25 -7.37
CA ILE A 284 11.56 15.11 -6.17
C ILE A 284 12.12 15.95 -5.03
N THR A 285 13.44 15.88 -4.77
CA THR A 285 14.08 16.66 -3.70
C THR A 285 13.89 18.16 -3.92
N SER A 286 14.13 18.64 -5.14
CA SER A 286 13.95 20.05 -5.48
C SER A 286 12.50 20.53 -5.23
N THR A 287 11.50 19.69 -5.59
CA THR A 287 10.08 20.02 -5.37
C THR A 287 9.74 20.00 -3.87
N LEU A 288 10.27 19.06 -3.10
CA LEU A 288 10.04 18.98 -1.65
C LEU A 288 10.69 20.15 -0.89
N ASP A 289 11.80 20.70 -1.39
CA ASP A 289 12.52 21.82 -0.76
C ASP A 289 12.00 23.18 -1.18
N ALA A 290 11.19 23.26 -2.23
CA ALA A 290 10.52 24.48 -2.63
C ALA A 290 9.50 24.91 -1.55
N PRO A 291 9.38 26.20 -1.24
CA PRO A 291 8.34 26.68 -0.33
C PRO A 291 6.96 26.39 -0.92
N ALA A 292 6.06 25.93 -0.08
CA ALA A 292 4.66 25.63 -0.43
C ALA A 292 3.87 26.91 -0.70
#